data_6cebc2a9ac6271a14c7c90deb661b785
#
_entry.id   6cebc2a9ac6271a14c7c90deb661b785
#
_cell.length_a   1.000
_cell.length_b   1.000
_cell.length_c   1.000
_cell.angle_alpha   90.00
_cell.angle_beta   90.00
_cell.angle_gamma   90.00
#
_symmetry.space_group_name_H-M   'P 1'
#
loop_
_entity.id
_entity.type
_entity.pdbx_description
1 polymer ?
#
loop_
_entity_poly.entity_id
_entity_poly.type
_entity_poly.pdbx_seq_one_letter_code
_entity_poly.pdbx_strand_id
1 'polypeptide(L)'
;GRYRAELVFPLDAQHNHAPGVVELPDGQLLVSWYRGSGERKADDVVVLGSRLAKGAAAWSEPFTLADNPGFPDCNTCLFLDASKTLWLFWPIILDNGWGSALTNYRTSHDYAGPGAPVWDWQGVVWLKPADFQDRARELAKSRLAATPEKDRARAEAFFTEIDAALGDKLLQRLGWQPRCKPTQTRSGRLVLPLYSDTYSFSLMALSDDGGKTWRASEPLIGFGNIQPAVLERRDGTLVAYMRENGTLEKVRVAESADGGETWGEVGVADLANPGSGLDGVRLASGHWILVHNDTVDGRSSLAVSLSEDEGRTWPFVRHLERQASGSYHYPAVIQGADGTIHAVYSYFVEGGKSMKHAAFDEAWVRAGDAP
;
A
#
# COMPACT_ATOMS: atom_id res chain seq x y z
N GLY A 1 16.79 -22.03 -1.96
CA GLY A 1 15.95 -21.20 -1.11
C GLY A 1 14.63 -21.89 -0.76
N ARG A 2 14.00 -21.45 0.31
CA ARG A 2 12.71 -21.96 0.78
C ARG A 2 11.59 -21.17 0.12
N TYR A 3 10.54 -21.89 -0.29
CA TYR A 3 9.31 -21.29 -0.81
C TYR A 3 8.12 -22.18 -0.50
N ARG A 4 7.03 -21.58 -0.07
CA ARG A 4 5.71 -22.19 0.02
C ARG A 4 4.65 -21.15 -0.28
N ALA A 5 3.51 -21.56 -0.79
CA ALA A 5 2.37 -20.69 -0.97
C ALA A 5 1.05 -21.44 -0.77
N GLU A 6 0.08 -20.78 -0.18
CA GLU A 6 -1.27 -21.30 0.05
C GLU A 6 -2.31 -20.18 -0.04
N LEU A 7 -3.56 -20.56 -0.28
CA LEU A 7 -4.67 -19.62 -0.17
C LEU A 7 -4.99 -19.36 1.31
N VAL A 8 -5.31 -18.11 1.63
CA VAL A 8 -5.76 -17.74 2.98
C VAL A 8 -7.16 -18.28 3.26
N PHE A 9 -8.00 -18.34 2.25
CA PHE A 9 -9.34 -18.92 2.29
C PHE A 9 -9.68 -19.50 0.90
N PRO A 10 -10.67 -20.39 0.78
CA PRO A 10 -11.10 -20.92 -0.52
C PRO A 10 -11.55 -19.80 -1.47
N LEU A 11 -11.46 -20.06 -2.78
CA LEU A 11 -11.95 -19.12 -3.79
C LEU A 11 -13.41 -18.73 -3.54
N ASP A 12 -13.68 -17.44 -3.59
CA ASP A 12 -14.96 -16.82 -3.29
C ASP A 12 -15.46 -16.03 -4.50
N ALA A 13 -16.76 -16.07 -4.72
CA ALA A 13 -17.41 -15.32 -5.79
C ALA A 13 -17.47 -13.81 -5.52
N GLN A 14 -17.43 -13.39 -4.25
CA GLN A 14 -17.46 -11.99 -3.88
C GLN A 14 -16.14 -11.28 -4.20
N HIS A 15 -16.17 -9.96 -4.18
CA HIS A 15 -14.98 -9.15 -4.34
C HIS A 15 -14.16 -9.19 -3.06
N ASN A 16 -12.97 -9.78 -3.12
CA ASN A 16 -11.98 -9.83 -2.05
C ASN A 16 -10.72 -9.14 -2.54
N HIS A 17 -10.20 -8.13 -1.82
CA HIS A 17 -9.10 -7.32 -2.35
C HIS A 17 -8.26 -6.62 -1.29
N ALA A 18 -7.06 -6.18 -1.69
CA ALA A 18 -6.16 -5.28 -0.96
C ALA A 18 -5.77 -5.77 0.46
N PRO A 19 -4.95 -6.83 0.57
CA PRO A 19 -4.55 -7.36 1.85
C PRO A 19 -3.53 -6.48 2.58
N GLY A 20 -3.54 -6.62 3.92
CA GLY A 20 -2.44 -6.27 4.81
C GLY A 20 -1.94 -7.53 5.54
N VAL A 21 -0.72 -7.51 6.04
CA VAL A 21 -0.14 -8.61 6.81
C VAL A 21 0.76 -8.08 7.92
N VAL A 22 0.74 -8.75 9.07
CA VAL A 22 1.64 -8.49 10.19
C VAL A 22 1.99 -9.81 10.89
N GLU A 23 3.22 -9.92 11.42
CA GLU A 23 3.58 -10.96 12.37
C GLU A 23 3.44 -10.43 13.79
N LEU A 24 2.70 -11.14 14.61
CA LEU A 24 2.51 -10.82 16.02
C LEU A 24 3.68 -11.38 16.87
N PRO A 25 3.90 -10.89 18.10
CA PRO A 25 5.06 -11.27 18.91
C PRO A 25 5.19 -12.77 19.21
N ASP A 26 4.10 -13.52 19.15
CA ASP A 26 4.07 -14.98 19.32
C ASP A 26 4.42 -15.76 18.03
N GLY A 27 4.71 -15.04 16.94
CA GLY A 27 5.02 -15.58 15.62
C GLY A 27 3.80 -15.98 14.79
N GLN A 28 2.62 -15.66 15.25
CA GLN A 28 1.38 -15.80 14.49
C GLN A 28 1.29 -14.71 13.42
N LEU A 29 0.81 -15.04 12.22
CA LEU A 29 0.46 -14.05 11.21
C LEU A 29 -0.99 -13.63 11.36
N LEU A 30 -1.25 -12.35 11.20
CA LEU A 30 -2.58 -11.78 11.02
C LEU A 30 -2.62 -11.10 9.66
N VAL A 31 -3.60 -11.46 8.83
CA VAL A 31 -3.87 -10.80 7.55
C VAL A 31 -5.20 -10.09 7.60
N SER A 32 -5.33 -9.04 6.81
CA SER A 32 -6.58 -8.30 6.60
C SER A 32 -6.83 -8.14 5.11
N TRP A 33 -8.09 -7.99 4.70
CA TRP A 33 -8.52 -7.63 3.34
C TRP A 33 -9.94 -7.07 3.41
N TYR A 34 -10.42 -6.45 2.34
CA TYR A 34 -11.83 -6.10 2.28
C TYR A 34 -12.63 -7.05 1.38
N ARG A 35 -13.89 -7.25 1.71
CA ARG A 35 -14.82 -8.16 1.01
C ARG A 35 -16.21 -7.55 0.93
N GLY A 36 -16.85 -7.72 -0.21
CA GLY A 36 -18.23 -7.32 -0.43
C GLY A 36 -18.70 -7.65 -1.83
N SER A 37 -19.87 -7.15 -2.22
CA SER A 37 -20.40 -7.32 -3.58
C SER A 37 -19.63 -6.52 -4.63
N GLY A 38 -18.80 -5.58 -4.21
CA GLY A 38 -17.96 -4.73 -5.04
C GLY A 38 -16.88 -4.04 -4.22
N GLU A 39 -16.49 -2.86 -4.66
CA GLU A 39 -15.57 -1.96 -3.96
C GLU A 39 -16.33 -0.75 -3.38
N ARG A 40 -15.75 0.45 -3.51
CA ARG A 40 -16.30 1.72 -3.03
C ARG A 40 -17.76 2.02 -3.39
N LYS A 41 -18.31 1.38 -4.40
CA LYS A 41 -19.71 1.56 -4.84
C LYS A 41 -20.68 0.59 -4.18
N ALA A 42 -20.20 -0.32 -3.35
CA ALA A 42 -20.98 -1.35 -2.69
C ALA A 42 -20.98 -1.11 -1.18
N ASP A 43 -22.12 -0.78 -0.61
CA ASP A 43 -22.26 -0.40 0.80
C ASP A 43 -22.16 -1.60 1.78
N ASP A 44 -21.96 -2.81 1.26
CA ASP A 44 -21.78 -4.06 2.02
C ASP A 44 -20.32 -4.47 2.21
N VAL A 45 -19.37 -3.60 1.84
CA VAL A 45 -17.93 -3.91 1.93
C VAL A 45 -17.44 -3.77 3.35
N VAL A 46 -16.84 -4.85 3.87
CA VAL A 46 -16.29 -4.92 5.23
C VAL A 46 -14.82 -5.32 5.23
N VAL A 47 -14.08 -4.98 6.28
CA VAL A 47 -12.70 -5.45 6.50
C VAL A 47 -12.75 -6.77 7.27
N LEU A 48 -12.20 -7.81 6.66
CA LEU A 48 -12.04 -9.13 7.26
C LEU A 48 -10.58 -9.38 7.65
N GLY A 49 -10.39 -10.36 8.53
CA GLY A 49 -9.09 -10.88 8.91
C GLY A 49 -9.09 -12.38 9.03
N SER A 50 -7.89 -12.97 8.99
CA SER A 50 -7.63 -14.38 9.29
C SER A 50 -6.26 -14.51 9.93
N ARG A 51 -6.05 -15.58 10.68
CA ARG A 51 -4.82 -15.86 11.42
C ARG A 51 -4.19 -17.16 10.97
N LEU A 52 -2.86 -17.17 10.91
CA LEU A 52 -2.07 -18.38 10.80
C LEU A 52 -1.22 -18.51 12.06
N ALA A 53 -1.58 -19.43 12.95
CA ALA A 53 -0.77 -19.71 14.14
C ALA A 53 0.60 -20.24 13.73
N LYS A 54 1.61 -19.95 14.53
CA LYS A 54 2.98 -20.43 14.27
C LYS A 54 3.01 -21.96 14.16
N GLY A 55 3.47 -22.45 13.02
CA GLY A 55 3.53 -23.89 12.74
C GLY A 55 2.20 -24.55 12.35
N ALA A 56 1.11 -23.80 12.27
CA ALA A 56 -0.16 -24.33 11.77
C ALA A 56 -0.10 -24.62 10.26
N ALA A 57 -0.90 -25.60 9.85
CA ALA A 57 -1.02 -25.97 8.42
C ALA A 57 -2.11 -25.20 7.68
N ALA A 58 -3.00 -24.51 8.40
CA ALA A 58 -4.13 -23.82 7.80
C ALA A 58 -4.43 -22.50 8.51
N TRP A 59 -4.96 -21.56 7.76
CA TRP A 59 -5.50 -20.29 8.21
C TRP A 59 -6.80 -20.50 9.00
N SER A 60 -7.09 -19.61 9.94
CA SER A 60 -8.38 -19.59 10.63
C SER A 60 -9.52 -19.22 9.68
N GLU A 61 -10.75 -19.53 10.08
CA GLU A 61 -11.91 -18.93 9.43
C GLU A 61 -11.84 -17.40 9.49
N PRO A 62 -12.30 -16.71 8.44
CA PRO A 62 -12.36 -15.25 8.43
C PRO A 62 -13.23 -14.68 9.54
N PHE A 63 -12.81 -13.54 10.09
CA PHE A 63 -13.56 -12.76 11.08
C PHE A 63 -13.53 -11.27 10.73
N THR A 64 -14.51 -10.51 11.21
CA THR A 64 -14.62 -9.07 10.94
C THR A 64 -13.60 -8.28 11.77
N LEU A 65 -12.80 -7.43 11.11
CA LEU A 65 -11.89 -6.47 11.75
C LEU A 65 -12.50 -5.07 11.83
N ALA A 66 -13.25 -4.66 10.81
CA ALA A 66 -13.99 -3.40 10.79
C ALA A 66 -15.21 -3.51 9.89
N ASP A 67 -16.32 -2.90 10.33
CA ASP A 67 -17.57 -2.79 9.60
C ASP A 67 -18.26 -1.49 10.02
N ASN A 68 -18.49 -0.59 9.09
CA ASN A 68 -19.28 0.61 9.25
C ASN A 68 -20.58 0.42 8.45
N PRO A 69 -21.68 0.01 9.09
CA PRO A 69 -22.89 -0.39 8.39
C PRO A 69 -23.40 0.67 7.40
N GLY A 70 -23.55 0.27 6.14
CA GLY A 70 -24.03 1.14 5.07
C GLY A 70 -22.95 1.98 4.38
N PHE A 71 -21.66 1.78 4.74
CA PHE A 71 -20.53 2.44 4.10
C PHE A 71 -19.45 1.43 3.70
N PRO A 72 -18.84 1.56 2.53
CA PRO A 72 -17.74 0.68 2.13
C PRO A 72 -16.50 0.92 3.00
N ASP A 73 -15.99 -0.15 3.61
CA ASP A 73 -14.70 -0.19 4.30
C ASP A 73 -13.66 -0.84 3.36
N CYS A 74 -12.70 -0.08 2.84
CA CYS A 74 -11.77 -0.51 1.79
C CYS A 74 -10.30 -0.49 2.23
N ASN A 75 -9.39 -0.81 1.33
CA ASN A 75 -7.92 -0.58 1.36
C ASN A 75 -7.26 -0.65 2.75
N THR A 76 -7.37 -1.79 3.38
CA THR A 76 -6.85 -2.03 4.72
C THR A 76 -5.33 -2.21 4.74
N CYS A 77 -4.66 -1.76 5.80
CA CYS A 77 -3.30 -2.16 6.12
C CYS A 77 -3.11 -2.41 7.62
N LEU A 78 -2.27 -3.38 7.94
CA LEU A 78 -1.89 -3.77 9.29
C LEU A 78 -0.45 -3.34 9.57
N PHE A 79 -0.18 -2.98 10.82
CA PHE A 79 1.15 -2.62 11.27
C PHE A 79 1.32 -2.92 12.76
N LEU A 80 2.47 -3.46 13.15
CA LEU A 80 2.87 -3.61 14.54
C LEU A 80 4.06 -2.68 14.79
N ASP A 81 3.89 -1.69 15.64
CA ASP A 81 4.95 -0.74 15.94
C ASP A 81 5.97 -1.28 16.96
N ALA A 82 7.06 -0.55 17.17
CA ALA A 82 8.12 -0.94 18.10
C ALA A 82 7.63 -1.05 19.57
N SER A 83 6.55 -0.35 19.91
CA SER A 83 5.90 -0.42 21.23
C SER A 83 4.96 -1.62 21.37
N LYS A 84 4.87 -2.46 20.32
CA LYS A 84 3.95 -3.60 20.24
C LYS A 84 2.47 -3.19 20.19
N THR A 85 2.17 -2.00 19.75
CA THR A 85 0.81 -1.61 19.41
C THR A 85 0.48 -2.15 18.02
N LEU A 86 -0.59 -2.91 17.92
CA LEU A 86 -1.15 -3.35 16.64
C LEU A 86 -2.04 -2.24 16.09
N TRP A 87 -1.82 -1.87 14.85
CA TRP A 87 -2.58 -0.88 14.11
C TRP A 87 -3.32 -1.51 12.95
N LEU A 88 -4.59 -1.14 12.78
CA LEU A 88 -5.37 -1.35 11.57
C LEU A 88 -5.73 0.02 11.01
N PHE A 89 -5.33 0.31 9.77
CA PHE A 89 -5.75 1.51 9.04
C PHE A 89 -6.64 1.11 7.87
N TRP A 90 -7.69 1.88 7.62
CA TRP A 90 -8.56 1.69 6.46
C TRP A 90 -9.36 2.96 6.16
N PRO A 91 -9.73 3.25 4.91
CA PRO A 91 -10.67 4.32 4.59
C PRO A 91 -12.11 3.82 4.67
N ILE A 92 -12.99 4.65 5.23
CA ILE A 92 -14.45 4.57 5.03
C ILE A 92 -14.77 5.46 3.83
N ILE A 93 -15.57 4.96 2.89
CA ILE A 93 -15.95 5.70 1.69
C ILE A 93 -17.34 6.32 1.91
N LEU A 94 -17.42 7.65 1.97
CA LEU A 94 -18.61 8.34 2.46
C LEU A 94 -19.70 8.52 1.39
N ASP A 95 -19.31 8.63 0.10
CA ASP A 95 -20.23 8.90 -1.01
C ASP A 95 -20.03 7.96 -2.21
N ASN A 96 -19.47 6.77 -1.96
CA ASN A 96 -19.16 5.78 -2.98
C ASN A 96 -18.13 6.25 -4.04
N GLY A 97 -17.39 7.32 -3.77
CA GLY A 97 -16.28 7.84 -4.56
C GLY A 97 -14.97 7.88 -3.77
N TRP A 98 -13.84 7.55 -4.39
CA TRP A 98 -12.54 7.56 -3.70
C TRP A 98 -12.19 8.92 -3.09
N GLY A 99 -12.66 10.03 -3.68
CA GLY A 99 -12.47 11.37 -3.15
C GLY A 99 -13.12 11.61 -1.79
N SER A 100 -14.07 10.76 -1.39
CA SER A 100 -14.74 10.82 -0.08
C SER A 100 -14.09 9.92 0.98
N ALA A 101 -12.95 9.32 0.69
CA ALA A 101 -12.24 8.43 1.61
C ALA A 101 -11.84 9.15 2.90
N LEU A 102 -12.32 8.66 4.04
CA LEU A 102 -11.95 9.12 5.37
C LEU A 102 -11.13 8.03 6.05
N THR A 103 -9.83 8.26 6.22
CA THR A 103 -8.93 7.28 6.81
C THR A 103 -9.14 7.15 8.30
N ASN A 104 -9.52 5.94 8.72
CA ASN A 104 -9.71 5.53 10.10
C ASN A 104 -8.56 4.64 10.55
N TYR A 105 -8.42 4.48 11.88
CA TYR A 105 -7.54 3.50 12.48
C TYR A 105 -8.14 2.92 13.75
N ARG A 106 -7.69 1.70 14.07
CA ARG A 106 -7.89 1.04 15.36
C ARG A 106 -6.53 0.64 15.91
N THR A 107 -6.41 0.61 17.24
CA THR A 107 -5.23 0.09 17.92
C THR A 107 -5.61 -0.99 18.92
N SER A 108 -4.67 -1.92 19.16
CA SER A 108 -4.85 -2.99 20.13
C SER A 108 -3.51 -3.35 20.79
N HIS A 109 -3.57 -3.66 22.08
CA HIS A 109 -2.52 -4.34 22.85
C HIS A 109 -2.95 -5.76 23.26
N ASP A 110 -4.22 -6.11 23.05
CA ASP A 110 -4.79 -7.45 23.30
C ASP A 110 -5.19 -8.11 21.97
N TYR A 111 -4.21 -8.68 21.29
CA TYR A 111 -4.35 -9.27 19.97
C TYR A 111 -3.94 -10.74 19.88
N ALA A 112 -3.52 -11.36 20.97
CA ALA A 112 -3.00 -12.73 20.97
C ALA A 112 -4.08 -13.82 20.88
N GLY A 113 -5.32 -13.51 21.24
CA GLY A 113 -6.44 -14.45 21.23
C GLY A 113 -6.92 -14.83 19.81
N PRO A 114 -7.81 -15.82 19.69
CA PRO A 114 -8.43 -16.18 18.42
C PRO A 114 -9.41 -15.08 17.96
N GLY A 115 -9.67 -15.03 16.65
CA GLY A 115 -10.58 -14.06 16.05
C GLY A 115 -10.01 -12.64 16.01
N ALA A 116 -10.89 -11.64 16.05
CA ALA A 116 -10.49 -10.24 15.99
C ALA A 116 -9.72 -9.82 17.26
N PRO A 117 -8.73 -8.91 17.13
CA PRO A 117 -8.14 -8.25 18.29
C PRO A 117 -9.17 -7.52 19.13
N VAL A 118 -8.91 -7.39 20.44
CA VAL A 118 -9.67 -6.48 21.30
C VAL A 118 -9.14 -5.07 21.04
N TRP A 119 -9.98 -4.21 20.48
CA TRP A 119 -9.59 -2.86 20.10
C TRP A 119 -9.65 -1.92 21.33
N ASP A 120 -8.50 -1.30 21.64
CA ASP A 120 -8.38 -0.31 22.74
C ASP A 120 -8.93 1.04 22.31
N TRP A 121 -8.77 1.39 21.05
CA TRP A 121 -9.09 2.71 20.51
C TRP A 121 -9.49 2.65 19.05
N GLN A 122 -10.36 3.58 18.65
CA GLN A 122 -10.66 3.89 17.26
C GLN A 122 -10.64 5.39 17.05
N GLY A 123 -10.04 5.83 15.94
CA GLY A 123 -9.95 7.24 15.59
C GLY A 123 -9.88 7.46 14.10
N VAL A 124 -9.80 8.73 13.74
CA VAL A 124 -9.64 9.22 12.36
C VAL A 124 -8.27 9.85 12.23
N VAL A 125 -7.59 9.62 11.12
CA VAL A 125 -6.35 10.34 10.80
C VAL A 125 -6.72 11.72 10.26
N TRP A 126 -6.81 12.70 11.15
CA TRP A 126 -7.17 14.06 10.81
C TRP A 126 -5.97 14.76 10.18
N LEU A 127 -6.11 15.17 8.92
CA LEU A 127 -5.07 15.86 8.17
C LEU A 127 -5.55 17.23 7.68
N LYS A 128 -4.64 18.17 7.80
CA LYS A 128 -4.75 19.50 7.19
C LYS A 128 -3.46 19.73 6.42
N PRO A 129 -3.37 19.23 5.16
CA PRO A 129 -2.20 19.49 4.33
C PRO A 129 -1.89 20.98 4.25
N ALA A 130 -0.61 21.33 4.23
CA ALA A 130 -0.17 22.70 4.00
C ALA A 130 -0.60 23.18 2.61
N ASP A 131 -0.61 24.50 2.42
CA ASP A 131 -0.99 25.13 1.16
C ASP A 131 -0.10 24.60 0.00
N PHE A 132 -0.68 23.76 -0.83
CA PHE A 132 -0.01 23.09 -1.94
C PHE A 132 -0.61 23.46 -3.30
N GLN A 133 -1.71 24.20 -3.30
CA GLN A 133 -2.55 24.46 -4.47
C GLN A 133 -1.80 25.18 -5.58
N ASP A 134 -1.06 26.23 -5.24
CA ASP A 134 -0.33 27.03 -6.23
C ASP A 134 0.81 26.22 -6.86
N ARG A 135 1.56 25.45 -6.04
CA ARG A 135 2.60 24.55 -6.53
C ARG A 135 2.01 23.47 -7.46
N ALA A 136 0.86 22.91 -7.11
CA ALA A 136 0.17 21.94 -7.96
C ALA A 136 -0.28 22.58 -9.29
N ARG A 137 -0.82 23.79 -9.26
CA ARG A 137 -1.23 24.53 -10.48
C ARG A 137 -0.05 24.85 -11.39
N GLU A 138 1.07 25.30 -10.82
CA GLU A 138 2.29 25.59 -11.59
C GLU A 138 2.83 24.34 -12.27
N LEU A 139 2.89 23.22 -11.54
CA LEU A 139 3.34 21.95 -12.11
C LEU A 139 2.36 21.44 -13.17
N ALA A 140 1.05 21.56 -12.95
CA ALA A 140 0.03 21.20 -13.94
C ALA A 140 0.18 21.98 -15.24
N LYS A 141 0.41 23.29 -15.16
CA LYS A 141 0.69 24.14 -16.35
C LYS A 141 1.94 23.68 -17.09
N SER A 142 3.02 23.39 -16.34
CA SER A 142 4.26 22.88 -16.93
C SER A 142 4.06 21.53 -17.63
N ARG A 143 3.34 20.61 -17.00
CA ARG A 143 3.03 19.29 -17.56
C ARG A 143 2.16 19.39 -18.80
N LEU A 144 1.12 20.26 -18.77
CA LEU A 144 0.25 20.49 -19.91
C LEU A 144 1.03 21.09 -21.11
N ALA A 145 1.92 22.04 -20.86
CA ALA A 145 2.76 22.63 -21.90
C ALA A 145 3.70 21.59 -22.57
N ALA A 146 4.16 20.61 -21.81
CA ALA A 146 5.02 19.52 -22.29
C ALA A 146 4.24 18.34 -22.91
N THR A 147 2.90 18.33 -22.81
CA THR A 147 2.07 17.23 -23.32
C THR A 147 1.99 17.27 -24.85
N PRO A 148 2.25 16.13 -25.54
CA PRO A 148 2.09 16.05 -26.99
C PRO A 148 0.67 16.41 -27.44
N GLU A 149 0.54 17.00 -28.65
CA GLU A 149 -0.74 17.47 -29.19
C GLU A 149 -1.84 16.38 -29.17
N LYS A 150 -1.47 15.14 -29.52
CA LYS A 150 -2.41 14.00 -29.53
C LYS A 150 -3.05 13.68 -28.17
N ASP A 151 -2.39 14.05 -27.07
CA ASP A 151 -2.83 13.76 -25.70
C ASP A 151 -3.34 15.02 -24.97
N ARG A 152 -3.23 16.19 -25.60
CA ARG A 152 -3.49 17.49 -25.01
C ARG A 152 -4.91 17.62 -24.46
N ALA A 153 -5.92 17.26 -25.24
CA ALA A 153 -7.33 17.37 -24.83
C ALA A 153 -7.64 16.54 -23.57
N ARG A 154 -7.04 15.34 -23.47
CA ARG A 154 -7.17 14.48 -22.27
C ARG A 154 -6.46 15.09 -21.07
N ALA A 155 -5.28 15.65 -21.26
CA ALA A 155 -4.53 16.31 -20.20
C ALA A 155 -5.24 17.59 -19.71
N GLU A 156 -5.81 18.39 -20.61
CA GLU A 156 -6.61 19.58 -20.25
C GLU A 156 -7.82 19.21 -19.40
N ALA A 157 -8.57 18.17 -19.78
CA ALA A 157 -9.71 17.68 -18.99
C ALA A 157 -9.26 17.25 -17.58
N PHE A 158 -8.20 16.45 -17.49
CA PHE A 158 -7.63 15.98 -16.23
C PHE A 158 -7.20 17.14 -15.32
N PHE A 159 -6.42 18.11 -15.85
CA PHE A 159 -5.96 19.24 -15.05
C PHE A 159 -7.08 20.22 -14.69
N THR A 160 -8.15 20.31 -15.49
CA THR A 160 -9.34 21.09 -15.16
C THR A 160 -10.07 20.50 -13.94
N GLU A 161 -10.23 19.19 -13.89
CA GLU A 161 -10.82 18.50 -12.73
C GLU A 161 -9.96 18.70 -11.47
N ILE A 162 -8.64 18.57 -11.60
CA ILE A 162 -7.71 18.82 -10.49
C ILE A 162 -7.80 20.27 -10.01
N ASP A 163 -7.83 21.25 -10.89
CA ASP A 163 -7.91 22.67 -10.51
C ASP A 163 -9.22 22.98 -9.75
N ALA A 164 -10.33 22.39 -10.17
CA ALA A 164 -11.58 22.50 -9.45
C ALA A 164 -11.47 21.89 -8.03
N ALA A 165 -10.88 20.72 -7.92
CA ALA A 165 -10.64 20.06 -6.63
C ALA A 165 -9.66 20.84 -5.73
N LEU A 166 -8.65 21.49 -6.30
CA LEU A 166 -7.72 22.37 -5.57
C LEU A 166 -8.43 23.59 -4.97
N GLY A 167 -9.55 24.03 -5.56
CA GLY A 167 -10.40 25.09 -5.03
C GLY A 167 -11.34 24.63 -3.91
N ASP A 168 -11.55 23.34 -3.74
CA ASP A 168 -12.47 22.77 -2.77
C ASP A 168 -11.76 22.41 -1.45
N LYS A 169 -12.08 23.15 -0.39
CA LYS A 169 -11.49 22.93 0.94
C LYS A 169 -11.78 21.54 1.50
N LEU A 170 -12.91 20.93 1.17
CA LEU A 170 -13.23 19.57 1.60
C LEU A 170 -12.29 18.56 0.95
N LEU A 171 -12.11 18.65 -0.37
CA LEU A 171 -11.23 17.74 -1.12
C LEU A 171 -9.75 17.93 -0.79
N GLN A 172 -9.33 19.09 -0.31
CA GLN A 172 -7.97 19.29 0.24
C GLN A 172 -7.71 18.46 1.50
N ARG A 173 -8.74 18.09 2.24
CA ARG A 173 -8.66 17.41 3.56
C ARG A 173 -9.23 16.01 3.56
N LEU A 174 -9.95 15.62 2.54
CA LEU A 174 -10.59 14.33 2.38
C LEU A 174 -10.00 13.59 1.17
N GLY A 175 -10.21 12.29 1.08
CA GLY A 175 -9.72 11.47 -0.04
C GLY A 175 -8.28 10.98 0.12
N TRP A 176 -7.60 11.34 1.20
CA TRP A 176 -6.28 10.80 1.53
C TRP A 176 -6.41 9.44 2.18
N GLN A 177 -5.96 8.38 1.51
CA GLN A 177 -6.19 7.02 1.93
C GLN A 177 -4.92 6.16 1.91
N PRO A 178 -4.80 5.15 2.81
CA PRO A 178 -3.67 4.25 2.85
C PRO A 178 -3.81 3.13 1.82
N ARG A 179 -2.68 2.50 1.49
CA ARG A 179 -2.59 1.21 0.83
C ARG A 179 -1.49 0.35 1.45
N CYS A 180 -0.28 0.91 1.61
CA CYS A 180 0.84 0.23 2.24
C CYS A 180 0.90 0.55 3.73
N LYS A 181 1.53 -0.34 4.47
CA LYS A 181 1.75 -0.19 5.90
C LYS A 181 2.59 1.04 6.23
N PRO A 182 2.46 1.61 7.43
CA PRO A 182 3.39 2.62 7.93
C PRO A 182 4.84 2.12 7.96
N THR A 183 5.77 3.05 7.89
CA THR A 183 7.16 2.85 8.24
C THR A 183 7.43 3.56 9.56
N GLN A 184 7.96 2.84 10.55
CA GLN A 184 8.53 3.47 11.73
C GLN A 184 10.01 3.70 11.50
N THR A 185 10.41 4.97 11.46
CA THR A 185 11.81 5.35 11.27
C THR A 185 12.66 4.98 12.50
N ARG A 186 13.98 4.94 12.33
CA ARG A 186 14.90 4.71 13.47
C ARG A 186 14.80 5.79 14.54
N SER A 187 14.33 7.00 14.21
CA SER A 187 14.04 8.04 15.18
C SER A 187 12.73 7.81 15.96
N GLY A 188 11.94 6.79 15.61
CA GLY A 188 10.68 6.46 16.23
C GLY A 188 9.46 7.11 15.57
N ARG A 189 9.64 8.00 14.58
CA ARG A 189 8.54 8.61 13.82
C ARG A 189 7.75 7.56 13.08
N LEU A 190 6.42 7.64 13.14
CA LEU A 190 5.52 6.90 12.26
C LEU A 190 5.28 7.70 10.98
N VAL A 191 5.50 7.06 9.85
CA VAL A 191 5.24 7.59 8.51
C VAL A 191 4.17 6.73 7.86
N LEU A 192 2.94 7.20 7.83
CA LEU A 192 1.82 6.52 7.17
C LEU A 192 1.69 7.05 5.74
N PRO A 193 1.98 6.21 4.73
CA PRO A 193 1.88 6.64 3.35
C PRO A 193 0.41 6.75 2.92
N LEU A 194 0.05 7.88 2.34
CA LEU A 194 -1.30 8.16 1.86
C LEU A 194 -1.25 8.66 0.42
N TYR A 195 -2.35 8.51 -0.28
CA TYR A 195 -2.56 9.02 -1.64
C TYR A 195 -3.97 9.51 -1.86
N SER A 196 -4.16 10.30 -2.90
CA SER A 196 -5.46 10.79 -3.34
C SER A 196 -5.70 10.42 -4.80
N ASP A 197 -6.80 9.74 -5.08
CA ASP A 197 -7.25 9.52 -6.45
C ASP A 197 -7.74 10.82 -7.10
N THR A 198 -8.28 11.75 -6.31
CA THR A 198 -8.71 13.06 -6.79
C THR A 198 -7.58 13.85 -7.43
N TYR A 199 -6.41 13.87 -6.76
CA TYR A 199 -5.24 14.62 -7.24
C TYR A 199 -4.24 13.77 -8.01
N SER A 200 -4.33 12.44 -7.94
CA SER A 200 -3.37 11.50 -8.50
C SER A 200 -1.94 11.74 -8.02
N PHE A 201 -1.78 12.06 -6.73
CA PHE A 201 -0.49 12.13 -6.05
C PHE A 201 -0.59 11.74 -4.56
N SER A 202 0.53 11.74 -3.87
CA SER A 202 0.68 11.19 -2.53
C SER A 202 1.11 12.23 -1.51
N LEU A 203 0.92 11.94 -0.23
CA LEU A 203 1.53 12.61 0.92
C LEU A 203 1.74 11.60 2.05
N MET A 204 2.44 12.02 3.11
CA MET A 204 2.60 11.21 4.30
C MET A 204 1.86 11.82 5.48
N ALA A 205 1.19 10.99 6.27
CA ALA A 205 0.79 11.36 7.62
C ALA A 205 1.93 11.01 8.57
N LEU A 206 2.40 12.00 9.32
CA LEU A 206 3.53 11.90 10.23
C LEU A 206 3.07 11.98 11.67
N SER A 207 3.60 11.10 12.53
CA SER A 207 3.40 11.17 13.97
C SER A 207 4.73 10.99 14.70
N ASP A 208 5.02 11.92 15.63
CA ASP A 208 6.20 11.88 16.49
C ASP A 208 5.89 11.51 17.94
N ASP A 209 4.63 11.20 18.24
CA ASP A 209 4.11 10.94 19.59
C ASP A 209 3.43 9.56 19.74
N GLY A 210 3.80 8.61 18.88
CA GLY A 210 3.25 7.25 18.90
C GLY A 210 1.81 7.18 18.39
N GLY A 211 1.46 8.05 17.44
CA GLY A 211 0.14 8.06 16.77
C GLY A 211 -0.95 8.79 17.53
N LYS A 212 -0.64 9.53 18.58
CA LYS A 212 -1.61 10.37 19.30
C LYS A 212 -2.07 11.56 18.45
N THR A 213 -1.12 12.16 17.74
CA THR A 213 -1.39 13.24 16.79
C THR A 213 -0.75 12.95 15.45
N TRP A 214 -1.40 13.43 14.37
CA TRP A 214 -0.97 13.27 12.99
C TRP A 214 -0.91 14.62 12.31
N ARG A 215 0.10 14.83 11.48
CA ARG A 215 0.22 15.98 10.59
C ARG A 215 0.59 15.55 9.18
N ALA A 216 0.20 16.31 8.19
CA ALA A 216 0.55 16.03 6.81
C ALA A 216 1.97 16.50 6.50
N SER A 217 2.70 15.73 5.71
CA SER A 217 3.90 16.18 5.00
C SER A 217 3.53 17.18 3.89
N GLU A 218 4.53 17.78 3.26
CA GLU A 218 4.31 18.33 1.92
C GLU A 218 3.92 17.20 0.95
N PRO A 219 2.93 17.42 0.05
CA PRO A 219 2.58 16.43 -0.95
C PRO A 219 3.69 16.18 -1.97
N LEU A 220 3.81 14.90 -2.38
CA LEU A 220 4.65 14.45 -3.47
C LEU A 220 3.90 14.66 -4.79
N ILE A 221 4.01 15.84 -5.37
CA ILE A 221 3.22 16.23 -6.55
C ILE A 221 3.95 15.78 -7.82
N GLY A 222 3.49 14.71 -8.44
CA GLY A 222 4.03 14.18 -9.68
C GLY A 222 2.96 13.87 -10.73
N PHE A 223 1.68 13.93 -10.35
CA PHE A 223 0.53 13.52 -11.16
C PHE A 223 0.71 12.14 -11.79
N GLY A 224 0.17 11.13 -11.14
CA GLY A 224 0.33 9.73 -11.50
C GLY A 224 1.19 8.93 -10.52
N ASN A 225 1.44 9.42 -9.33
CA ASN A 225 2.18 8.74 -8.27
C ASN A 225 1.29 8.52 -7.05
N ILE A 226 0.73 7.33 -6.94
CA ILE A 226 -0.20 6.96 -5.88
C ILE A 226 0.28 5.71 -5.11
N GLN A 227 -0.35 5.41 -3.98
CA GLN A 227 -0.12 4.19 -3.19
C GLN A 227 1.35 3.98 -2.81
N PRO A 228 1.99 4.91 -2.09
CA PRO A 228 3.40 4.82 -1.74
C PRO A 228 3.70 3.70 -0.74
N ALA A 229 4.83 3.03 -0.95
CA ALA A 229 5.54 2.22 0.04
C ALA A 229 6.83 2.94 0.41
N VAL A 230 7.09 3.14 1.70
CA VAL A 230 8.23 3.93 2.18
C VAL A 230 9.26 3.03 2.84
N LEU A 231 10.53 3.15 2.43
CA LEU A 231 11.66 2.46 3.02
C LEU A 231 12.71 3.46 3.48
N GLU A 232 13.42 3.13 4.58
CA GLU A 232 14.46 3.99 5.17
C GLU A 232 15.85 3.44 4.88
N ARG A 233 16.72 4.24 4.25
CA ARG A 233 18.15 3.95 4.07
C ARG A 233 18.91 4.05 5.38
N ARG A 234 20.14 3.55 5.41
CA ARG A 234 21.03 3.64 6.61
C ARG A 234 21.39 5.07 6.97
N ASP A 235 21.45 5.97 6.00
CA ASP A 235 21.72 7.40 6.21
C ASP A 235 20.50 8.19 6.70
N GLY A 236 19.32 7.56 6.83
CA GLY A 236 18.07 8.18 7.24
C GLY A 236 17.21 8.70 6.09
N THR A 237 17.70 8.66 4.86
CA THR A 237 16.89 9.02 3.69
C THR A 237 15.69 8.09 3.57
N LEU A 238 14.49 8.65 3.44
CA LEU A 238 13.30 7.90 3.10
C LEU A 238 13.12 7.84 1.59
N VAL A 239 12.77 6.66 1.08
CA VAL A 239 12.47 6.43 -0.33
C VAL A 239 11.04 5.95 -0.45
N ALA A 240 10.21 6.67 -1.19
CA ALA A 240 8.84 6.30 -1.52
C ALA A 240 8.79 5.68 -2.92
N TYR A 241 8.45 4.40 -3.00
CA TYR A 241 8.11 3.73 -4.25
C TYR A 241 6.60 3.76 -4.43
N MET A 242 6.13 4.20 -5.60
CA MET A 242 4.72 4.47 -5.81
C MET A 242 4.21 3.81 -7.09
N ARG A 243 2.94 3.41 -7.05
CA ARG A 243 2.21 2.94 -8.22
C ARG A 243 2.16 4.03 -9.29
N GLU A 244 2.41 3.65 -10.54
CA GLU A 244 2.12 4.46 -11.71
C GLU A 244 0.61 4.60 -11.92
N ASN A 245 0.11 5.79 -12.05
CA ASN A 245 -1.29 6.10 -12.35
C ASN A 245 -1.44 7.08 -13.51
N GLY A 246 -0.42 7.10 -14.37
CA GLY A 246 -0.35 7.93 -15.58
C GLY A 246 0.01 7.08 -16.80
N THR A 247 1.08 7.46 -17.50
CA THR A 247 1.48 6.86 -18.78
C THR A 247 2.96 6.48 -18.86
N LEU A 248 3.69 6.47 -17.75
CA LEU A 248 5.14 6.22 -17.75
C LEU A 248 5.49 4.73 -17.66
N GLU A 249 4.53 3.87 -17.32
CA GLU A 249 4.69 2.40 -17.26
C GLU A 249 5.82 1.93 -16.33
N LYS A 250 6.24 2.79 -15.39
CA LYS A 250 7.33 2.54 -14.44
C LYS A 250 6.91 2.89 -13.02
N VAL A 251 7.48 2.20 -12.06
CA VAL A 251 7.37 2.54 -10.64
C VAL A 251 7.83 3.98 -10.43
N ARG A 252 7.01 4.80 -9.76
CA ARG A 252 7.36 6.17 -9.40
C ARG A 252 8.18 6.17 -8.13
N VAL A 253 9.10 7.11 -8.00
CA VAL A 253 10.00 7.22 -6.85
C VAL A 253 10.25 8.66 -6.46
N ALA A 254 10.33 8.91 -5.15
CA ALA A 254 10.79 10.19 -4.59
C ALA A 254 11.56 9.93 -3.29
N GLU A 255 12.45 10.85 -2.92
CA GLU A 255 13.29 10.74 -1.73
C GLU A 255 13.06 11.93 -0.79
N SER A 256 13.20 11.67 0.51
CA SER A 256 13.17 12.69 1.58
C SER A 256 14.40 12.56 2.47
N ALA A 257 15.07 13.69 2.73
CA ALA A 257 16.23 13.76 3.61
C ALA A 257 15.90 14.28 5.03
N ASP A 258 14.63 14.61 5.30
CA ASP A 258 14.18 15.27 6.54
C ASP A 258 13.12 14.45 7.31
N GLY A 259 13.13 13.13 7.11
CA GLY A 259 12.21 12.21 7.80
C GLY A 259 10.78 12.29 7.26
N GLY A 260 10.61 12.64 5.99
CA GLY A 260 9.33 12.63 5.31
C GLY A 260 8.54 13.94 5.36
N GLU A 261 9.12 15.03 5.89
CA GLU A 261 8.48 16.35 5.91
C GLU A 261 8.32 16.90 4.50
N THR A 262 9.43 16.89 3.75
CA THR A 262 9.50 17.34 2.37
C THR A 262 10.09 16.24 1.48
N TRP A 263 9.76 16.28 0.21
CA TRP A 263 10.12 15.28 -0.77
C TRP A 263 10.69 15.94 -2.02
N GLY A 264 11.71 15.29 -2.58
CA GLY A 264 12.28 15.69 -3.86
C GLY A 264 11.31 15.48 -5.02
N GLU A 265 11.77 15.79 -6.24
CA GLU A 265 11.00 15.59 -7.45
C GLU A 265 10.60 14.11 -7.62
N VAL A 266 9.36 13.91 -8.06
CA VAL A 266 8.85 12.56 -8.36
C VAL A 266 9.41 12.11 -9.71
N GLY A 267 10.30 11.15 -9.67
CA GLY A 267 10.88 10.48 -10.82
C GLY A 267 10.32 9.07 -11.04
N VAL A 268 11.10 8.25 -11.75
CA VAL A 268 10.82 6.84 -12.01
C VAL A 268 11.99 5.96 -11.59
N ALA A 269 11.69 4.78 -11.07
CA ALA A 269 12.67 3.71 -10.87
C ALA A 269 12.77 2.87 -12.16
N ASP A 270 13.87 2.13 -12.30
CA ASP A 270 14.03 1.19 -13.44
C ASP A 270 13.31 -0.15 -13.15
N LEU A 271 12.02 -0.05 -12.87
CA LEU A 271 11.10 -1.15 -12.61
C LEU A 271 9.80 -0.86 -13.35
N ALA A 272 9.29 -1.84 -14.09
CA ALA A 272 8.01 -1.72 -14.78
C ALA A 272 6.85 -1.66 -13.78
N ASN A 273 5.77 -0.97 -14.16
CA ASN A 273 4.52 -0.97 -13.42
C ASN A 273 3.33 -0.70 -14.37
N PRO A 274 2.32 -1.57 -14.39
CA PRO A 274 1.17 -1.48 -15.30
C PRO A 274 0.00 -0.66 -14.73
N GLY A 275 0.24 0.18 -13.75
CA GLY A 275 -0.84 0.82 -13.01
C GLY A 275 -1.38 -0.09 -11.89
N SER A 276 -0.50 -0.70 -11.11
CA SER A 276 -0.86 -1.58 -10.00
C SER A 276 -0.06 -1.27 -8.74
N GLY A 277 -0.69 -1.50 -7.58
CA GLY A 277 -0.08 -1.30 -6.26
C GLY A 277 1.12 -2.23 -6.05
N LEU A 278 2.08 -1.76 -5.28
CA LEU A 278 3.27 -2.47 -4.84
C LEU A 278 3.43 -2.33 -3.33
N ASP A 279 4.29 -3.13 -2.71
CA ASP A 279 4.74 -2.93 -1.33
C ASP A 279 6.21 -3.34 -1.20
N GLY A 280 6.85 -2.84 -0.16
CA GLY A 280 8.24 -3.10 0.10
C GLY A 280 8.58 -3.33 1.57
N VAL A 281 9.71 -3.97 1.81
CA VAL A 281 10.26 -4.19 3.14
C VAL A 281 11.79 -4.13 3.12
N ARG A 282 12.36 -3.51 4.15
CA ARG A 282 13.78 -3.60 4.47
C ARG A 282 13.99 -4.83 5.34
N LEU A 283 14.87 -5.72 4.90
CA LEU A 283 15.20 -6.95 5.59
C LEU A 283 16.23 -6.72 6.71
N ALA A 284 16.32 -7.67 7.64
CA ALA A 284 17.33 -7.67 8.70
C ALA A 284 18.77 -7.68 8.15
N SER A 285 18.99 -8.26 6.97
CA SER A 285 20.25 -8.20 6.23
C SER A 285 20.64 -6.79 5.79
N GLY A 286 19.66 -5.87 5.74
CA GLY A 286 19.79 -4.53 5.17
C GLY A 286 19.41 -4.47 3.69
N HIS A 287 19.17 -5.60 3.05
CA HIS A 287 18.66 -5.67 1.68
C HIS A 287 17.19 -5.25 1.64
N TRP A 288 16.72 -4.88 0.45
CA TRP A 288 15.35 -4.45 0.24
C TRP A 288 14.61 -5.39 -0.68
N ILE A 289 13.36 -5.63 -0.38
CA ILE A 289 12.41 -6.35 -1.24
C ILE A 289 11.33 -5.36 -1.70
N LEU A 290 10.99 -5.42 -2.98
CA LEU A 290 9.73 -4.92 -3.54
C LEU A 290 8.96 -6.08 -4.13
N VAL A 291 7.66 -6.13 -3.86
CA VAL A 291 6.71 -7.03 -4.53
C VAL A 291 5.82 -6.17 -5.40
N HIS A 292 5.80 -6.44 -6.69
CA HIS A 292 5.14 -5.60 -7.69
C HIS A 292 4.76 -6.38 -8.95
N ASN A 293 3.85 -5.81 -9.75
CA ASN A 293 3.65 -6.29 -11.11
C ASN A 293 4.76 -5.73 -12.00
N ASP A 294 5.51 -6.61 -12.64
CA ASP A 294 6.69 -6.29 -13.45
C ASP A 294 6.38 -6.20 -14.97
N THR A 295 5.15 -5.89 -15.29
CA THR A 295 4.63 -5.69 -16.64
C THR A 295 4.37 -4.22 -16.92
N VAL A 296 4.16 -3.86 -18.18
CA VAL A 296 3.69 -2.53 -18.59
C VAL A 296 2.18 -2.51 -18.82
N ASP A 297 1.56 -3.68 -18.96
CA ASP A 297 0.14 -3.86 -19.13
C ASP A 297 -0.37 -5.11 -18.41
N GLY A 298 -1.56 -5.02 -17.82
CA GLY A 298 -2.21 -6.11 -17.10
C GLY A 298 -1.51 -6.47 -15.77
N ARG A 299 -2.06 -7.47 -15.09
CA ARG A 299 -1.63 -7.90 -13.74
C ARG A 299 -1.44 -9.41 -13.66
N SER A 300 -1.06 -10.03 -14.78
CA SER A 300 -0.88 -11.49 -14.88
C SER A 300 0.49 -11.98 -14.38
N SER A 301 1.39 -11.06 -14.00
CA SER A 301 2.69 -11.34 -13.43
C SER A 301 2.85 -10.58 -12.12
N LEU A 302 3.32 -11.25 -11.07
CA LEU A 302 3.67 -10.66 -9.78
C LEU A 302 5.08 -11.12 -9.39
N ALA A 303 6.00 -10.16 -9.33
CA ALA A 303 7.42 -10.39 -9.08
C ALA A 303 7.84 -9.92 -7.69
N VAL A 304 8.90 -10.55 -7.19
CA VAL A 304 9.71 -10.10 -6.07
C VAL A 304 11.04 -9.62 -6.62
N SER A 305 11.34 -8.35 -6.42
CA SER A 305 12.65 -7.76 -6.74
C SER A 305 13.45 -7.54 -5.46
N LEU A 306 14.76 -7.88 -5.48
CA LEU A 306 15.67 -7.71 -4.36
C LEU A 306 16.80 -6.76 -4.73
N SER A 307 17.06 -5.80 -3.84
CA SER A 307 18.17 -4.84 -3.89
C SER A 307 19.12 -5.06 -2.72
N GLU A 308 20.42 -5.04 -3.01
CA GLU A 308 21.49 -5.11 -2.01
C GLU A 308 22.08 -3.74 -1.67
N ASP A 309 21.71 -2.70 -2.43
CA ASP A 309 22.27 -1.35 -2.37
C ASP A 309 21.24 -0.28 -1.96
N GLU A 310 20.28 -0.68 -1.12
CA GLU A 310 19.23 0.20 -0.57
C GLU A 310 18.36 0.85 -1.66
N GLY A 311 18.00 0.03 -2.67
CA GLY A 311 17.05 0.41 -3.71
C GLY A 311 17.64 1.20 -4.87
N ARG A 312 18.97 1.27 -5.00
CA ARG A 312 19.62 1.90 -6.16
C ARG A 312 19.57 1.02 -7.40
N THR A 313 19.73 -0.31 -7.20
CA THR A 313 19.59 -1.31 -8.24
C THR A 313 18.78 -2.52 -7.76
N TRP A 314 18.17 -3.25 -8.70
CA TRP A 314 17.29 -4.39 -8.43
C TRP A 314 17.69 -5.59 -9.30
N PRO A 315 18.89 -6.18 -9.08
CA PRO A 315 19.45 -7.17 -10.00
C PRO A 315 18.81 -8.56 -9.89
N PHE A 316 18.11 -8.86 -8.78
CA PHE A 316 17.50 -10.16 -8.55
C PHE A 316 16.00 -10.05 -8.63
N VAL A 317 15.40 -10.88 -9.49
CA VAL A 317 13.94 -10.92 -9.70
C VAL A 317 13.50 -12.37 -9.72
N ARG A 318 12.39 -12.66 -9.04
CA ARG A 318 11.71 -13.95 -9.10
C ARG A 318 10.20 -13.79 -9.00
N HIS A 319 9.46 -14.62 -9.73
CA HIS A 319 8.01 -14.50 -9.79
C HIS A 319 7.32 -15.36 -8.73
N LEU A 320 6.35 -14.73 -8.06
CA LEU A 320 5.36 -15.43 -7.23
C LEU A 320 4.28 -16.04 -8.13
N GLU A 321 3.87 -15.29 -9.14
CA GLU A 321 2.86 -15.67 -10.11
C GLU A 321 3.23 -15.17 -11.51
N ARG A 322 2.96 -15.99 -12.51
CA ARG A 322 3.17 -15.64 -13.93
C ARG A 322 2.27 -16.49 -14.82
N GLN A 323 0.97 -16.17 -14.84
CA GLN A 323 -0.02 -16.92 -15.59
C GLN A 323 -0.99 -15.97 -16.29
N ALA A 324 -1.07 -16.04 -17.60
CA ALA A 324 -1.86 -15.13 -18.43
C ALA A 324 -3.36 -15.11 -18.10
N SER A 325 -3.90 -16.22 -17.58
CA SER A 325 -5.32 -16.33 -17.18
C SER A 325 -5.65 -15.77 -15.80
N GLY A 326 -4.63 -15.38 -15.02
CA GLY A 326 -4.80 -14.86 -13.66
C GLY A 326 -4.59 -13.35 -13.58
N SER A 327 -5.01 -12.78 -12.44
CA SER A 327 -4.71 -11.40 -12.06
C SER A 327 -4.25 -11.37 -10.61
N TYR A 328 -3.03 -10.91 -10.38
CA TYR A 328 -2.34 -10.96 -9.10
C TYR A 328 -1.85 -9.55 -8.76
N HIS A 329 -2.29 -9.00 -7.65
CA HIS A 329 -2.04 -7.58 -7.41
C HIS A 329 -2.20 -7.17 -5.95
N TYR A 330 -1.84 -5.94 -5.65
CA TYR A 330 -1.94 -5.32 -4.33
C TYR A 330 -1.23 -6.14 -3.25
N PRO A 331 0.06 -6.44 -3.40
CA PRO A 331 0.80 -7.16 -2.38
C PRO A 331 0.95 -6.35 -1.10
N ALA A 332 1.05 -7.06 0.02
CA ALA A 332 1.61 -6.60 1.28
C ALA A 332 2.76 -7.53 1.64
N VAL A 333 3.90 -7.00 2.09
CA VAL A 333 5.10 -7.78 2.37
C VAL A 333 5.73 -7.39 3.70
N ILE A 334 6.15 -8.38 4.49
CA ILE A 334 6.90 -8.22 5.74
C ILE A 334 8.02 -9.25 5.81
N GLN A 335 8.96 -9.04 6.75
CA GLN A 335 9.86 -10.11 7.20
C GLN A 335 9.50 -10.50 8.63
N GLY A 336 9.33 -11.80 8.87
CA GLY A 336 9.11 -12.38 10.19
C GLY A 336 10.40 -12.41 11.02
N ALA A 337 10.26 -12.60 12.33
CA ALA A 337 11.37 -12.65 13.28
C ALA A 337 12.35 -13.79 13.01
N ASP A 338 11.91 -14.86 12.35
CA ASP A 338 12.74 -15.98 11.93
C ASP A 338 13.47 -15.75 10.59
N GLY A 339 13.33 -14.55 10.00
CA GLY A 339 13.91 -14.16 8.72
C GLY A 339 13.09 -14.55 7.50
N THR A 340 11.98 -15.28 7.67
CA THR A 340 11.06 -15.61 6.57
C THR A 340 10.39 -14.35 6.03
N ILE A 341 10.35 -14.20 4.71
CA ILE A 341 9.63 -13.12 4.05
C ILE A 341 8.22 -13.62 3.74
N HIS A 342 7.22 -12.86 4.15
CA HIS A 342 5.81 -13.16 3.93
C HIS A 342 5.20 -12.12 3.01
N ALA A 343 4.67 -12.56 1.87
CA ALA A 343 3.89 -11.73 0.95
C ALA A 343 2.44 -12.23 0.89
N VAL A 344 1.49 -11.32 0.99
CA VAL A 344 0.06 -11.63 0.79
C VAL A 344 -0.47 -10.71 -0.30
N TYR A 345 -1.23 -11.26 -1.23
CA TYR A 345 -1.71 -10.52 -2.39
C TYR A 345 -3.09 -10.98 -2.85
N SER A 346 -3.76 -10.12 -3.58
CA SER A 346 -5.04 -10.43 -4.23
C SER A 346 -4.81 -11.44 -5.34
N TYR A 347 -5.49 -12.57 -5.26
CA TYR A 347 -5.38 -13.70 -6.17
C TYR A 347 -6.72 -13.94 -6.88
N PHE A 348 -6.80 -13.53 -8.16
CA PHE A 348 -8.00 -13.61 -8.99
C PHE A 348 -7.76 -14.57 -10.14
N VAL A 349 -8.53 -15.64 -10.17
CA VAL A 349 -8.42 -16.70 -11.18
C VAL A 349 -9.81 -17.13 -11.63
N GLU A 350 -9.86 -18.01 -12.63
CA GLU A 350 -11.10 -18.70 -12.96
C GLU A 350 -11.63 -19.42 -11.72
N GLY A 351 -12.91 -19.23 -11.41
CA GLY A 351 -13.56 -19.81 -10.24
C GLY A 351 -13.64 -18.90 -9.02
N GLY A 352 -12.97 -17.74 -8.99
CA GLY A 352 -13.16 -16.76 -7.92
C GLY A 352 -11.93 -15.99 -7.51
N LYS A 353 -12.03 -15.40 -6.32
CA LYS A 353 -11.03 -14.51 -5.72
C LYS A 353 -10.66 -15.00 -4.33
N SER A 354 -9.41 -14.82 -3.96
CA SER A 354 -8.91 -15.08 -2.62
C SER A 354 -7.72 -14.16 -2.32
N MET A 355 -7.22 -14.21 -1.09
CA MET A 355 -5.86 -13.78 -0.76
C MET A 355 -4.94 -14.99 -0.83
N LYS A 356 -3.76 -14.83 -1.43
CA LYS A 356 -2.73 -15.86 -1.43
C LYS A 356 -1.54 -15.39 -0.61
N HIS A 357 -1.07 -16.25 0.26
CA HIS A 357 0.12 -16.07 1.07
C HIS A 357 1.27 -16.84 0.45
N ALA A 358 2.43 -16.18 0.32
CA ALA A 358 3.69 -16.80 -0.04
C ALA A 358 4.72 -16.53 1.06
N ALA A 359 5.45 -17.57 1.46
CA ALA A 359 6.54 -17.50 2.42
C ALA A 359 7.83 -17.98 1.75
N PHE A 360 8.88 -17.17 1.80
CA PHE A 360 10.15 -17.43 1.11
C PHE A 360 11.34 -16.79 1.84
N ASP A 361 12.54 -17.04 1.36
CA ASP A 361 13.78 -16.44 1.84
C ASP A 361 14.53 -15.70 0.71
N GLU A 362 15.55 -14.92 1.07
CA GLU A 362 16.38 -14.19 0.10
C GLU A 362 17.06 -15.14 -0.90
N ALA A 363 17.46 -16.33 -0.46
CA ALA A 363 18.12 -17.30 -1.33
C ALA A 363 17.17 -17.80 -2.43
N TRP A 364 15.87 -17.88 -2.13
CA TRP A 364 14.87 -18.18 -3.14
C TRP A 364 14.77 -17.07 -4.20
N VAL A 365 14.76 -15.81 -3.78
CA VAL A 365 14.69 -14.67 -4.73
C VAL A 365 15.93 -14.62 -5.62
N ARG A 366 17.13 -14.80 -5.02
CA ARG A 366 18.42 -14.79 -5.74
C ARG A 366 18.54 -15.89 -6.79
N ALA A 367 17.92 -17.03 -6.57
CA ALA A 367 17.97 -18.12 -7.52
C ALA A 367 17.25 -17.80 -8.86
N GLY A 368 16.39 -16.76 -8.87
CA GLY A 368 15.60 -16.41 -10.05
C GLY A 368 14.58 -17.49 -10.42
N ASP A 369 13.90 -17.30 -11.53
CA ASP A 369 13.03 -18.32 -12.10
C ASP A 369 13.86 -19.49 -12.64
N ALA A 370 13.26 -20.68 -12.65
CA ALA A 370 13.84 -21.80 -13.36
C ALA A 370 13.92 -21.48 -14.86
N PRO A 371 14.99 -21.88 -15.57
CA PRO A 371 15.15 -21.65 -16.99
C PRO A 371 14.08 -22.34 -17.84
#